data_578c1225a912703342fc09d60d9024f4
#
_entry.id   578c1225a912703342fc09d60d9024f4
#
_cell.length_a   1.000
_cell.length_b   1.000
_cell.length_c   1.000
_cell.angle_alpha   90.00
_cell.angle_beta   90.00
_cell.angle_gamma   90.00
#
_symmetry.space_group_name_H-M   'P 1'
#
loop_
_entity.id
_entity.type
_entity.pdbx_description
1 polymer ?
#
loop_
_entity_poly.entity_id
_entity_poly.type
_entity_poly.pdbx_seq_one_letter_code
_entity_poly.pdbx_strand_id
1 'polypeptide(L)'
;MKVHLGVDILGMPHTITATTANVSDRKGAVEMIALFRSRLTGIVKILCDGGYTGEDFAAAIDNLIGATVEIAKRSDLREFVVIPKRWVVERTFGWLDKYRRFWKNCEKHTDNLVQLIILAFIRLILNRF
;
A
#
# COMPACT_ATOMS: atom_id res chain seq x y z
N MET A 1 14.82 3.78 -0.78
CA MET A 1 13.52 4.30 -0.32
C MET A 1 12.43 3.25 -0.43
N LYS A 2 11.48 3.27 0.47
CA LYS A 2 10.33 2.36 0.46
C LYS A 2 9.08 3.13 0.09
N VAL A 3 8.23 2.52 -0.74
CA VAL A 3 6.92 3.06 -1.10
C VAL A 3 5.84 2.31 -0.32
N HIS A 4 4.97 3.06 0.34
CA HIS A 4 3.80 2.54 1.04
C HIS A 4 2.56 2.93 0.25
N LEU A 5 1.73 1.96 -0.06
CA LEU A 5 0.59 2.13 -0.95
C LEU A 5 -0.64 1.44 -0.38
N GLY A 6 -1.74 2.18 -0.28
CA GLY A 6 -3.04 1.63 0.05
C GLY A 6 -3.94 1.67 -1.18
N VAL A 7 -4.44 0.50 -1.59
CA VAL A 7 -5.31 0.35 -2.77
C VAL A 7 -6.64 -0.30 -2.39
N ASP A 8 -7.68 -0.03 -3.16
CA ASP A 8 -8.94 -0.73 -3.04
C ASP A 8 -8.92 -2.06 -3.79
N ILE A 9 -10.04 -2.77 -3.77
CA ILE A 9 -10.16 -4.08 -4.44
C ILE A 9 -10.01 -4.01 -5.97
N LEU A 10 -10.14 -2.82 -6.55
CA LEU A 10 -9.93 -2.60 -7.98
C LEU A 10 -8.47 -2.24 -8.31
N GLY A 11 -7.64 -2.07 -7.29
CA GLY A 11 -6.25 -1.66 -7.45
C GLY A 11 -6.05 -0.15 -7.56
N MET A 12 -7.07 0.65 -7.32
CA MET A 12 -6.97 2.11 -7.34
C MET A 12 -6.35 2.62 -6.03
N PRO A 13 -5.39 3.54 -6.11
CA PRO A 13 -4.72 4.04 -4.91
C PRO A 13 -5.60 5.03 -4.15
N HIS A 14 -5.60 4.88 -2.83
CA HIS A 14 -6.22 5.82 -1.91
C HIS A 14 -5.19 6.54 -1.04
N THR A 15 -4.07 5.90 -0.78
CA THR A 15 -2.99 6.46 0.04
C THR A 15 -1.66 6.13 -0.59
N ILE A 16 -0.71 7.04 -0.48
CA ILE A 16 0.64 6.83 -0.97
C ILE A 16 1.63 7.65 -0.16
N THR A 17 2.71 7.03 0.29
CA THR A 17 3.85 7.71 0.91
C THR A 17 5.14 6.98 0.53
N ALA A 18 6.26 7.67 0.73
CA ALA A 18 7.57 7.07 0.61
C ALA A 18 8.37 7.37 1.88
N THR A 19 9.15 6.41 2.33
CA THR A 19 10.03 6.54 3.48
C THR A 19 11.45 6.09 3.13
N THR A 20 12.41 6.44 3.97
CA THR A 20 13.75 5.90 3.87
C THR A 20 13.77 4.41 4.24
N ALA A 21 14.78 3.68 3.79
CA ALA A 21 14.85 2.23 3.97
C ALA A 21 14.94 1.78 5.43
N ASN A 22 15.37 2.67 6.34
CA ASN A 22 15.50 2.38 7.76
C ASN A 22 14.16 2.44 8.53
N VAL A 23 13.10 2.96 7.92
CA VAL A 23 11.77 2.97 8.53
C VAL A 23 11.13 1.59 8.34
N SER A 24 10.58 0.99 9.39
CA SER A 24 9.90 -0.29 9.29
C SER A 24 8.59 -0.16 8.48
N ASP A 25 8.18 -1.25 7.84
CA ASP A 25 6.96 -1.27 7.04
C ASP A 25 5.73 -0.92 7.89
N ARG A 26 5.65 -1.44 9.10
CA ARG A 26 4.56 -1.13 10.05
C ARG A 26 4.51 0.34 10.42
N LYS A 27 5.65 0.92 10.75
CA LYS A 27 5.74 2.35 11.08
C LYS A 27 5.36 3.22 9.88
N GLY A 28 5.88 2.91 8.71
CA GLY A 28 5.56 3.64 7.48
C GLY A 28 4.08 3.57 7.13
N ALA A 29 3.45 2.41 7.29
CA ALA A 29 2.02 2.25 7.06
C ALA A 29 1.17 3.05 8.06
N VAL A 30 1.52 3.05 9.34
CA VAL A 30 0.81 3.83 10.36
C VAL A 30 0.92 5.33 10.06
N GLU A 31 2.10 5.81 9.71
CA GLU A 31 2.31 7.22 9.34
C GLU A 31 1.49 7.62 8.11
N MET A 32 1.44 6.74 7.11
CA MET A 32 0.64 6.95 5.91
C MET A 32 -0.84 7.05 6.23
N ILE A 33 -1.37 6.13 7.01
CA ILE A 33 -2.78 6.13 7.39
C ILE A 33 -3.13 7.35 8.24
N ALA A 34 -2.25 7.77 9.13
CA ALA A 34 -2.43 8.98 9.90
C ALA A 34 -2.50 10.23 9.00
N LEU A 35 -1.65 10.30 7.99
CA LEU A 35 -1.61 11.42 7.04
C LEU A 35 -2.90 11.50 6.20
N PHE A 36 -3.44 10.38 5.77
CA PHE A 36 -4.64 10.32 4.93
C PHE A 36 -5.93 10.03 5.71
N ARG A 37 -5.89 10.15 7.03
CA ARG A 37 -6.98 9.79 7.93
C ARG A 37 -8.35 10.35 7.50
N SER A 38 -8.40 11.60 7.09
CA SER A 38 -9.65 12.25 6.69
C SER A 38 -10.26 11.67 5.41
N ARG A 39 -9.45 11.03 4.57
CA ARG A 39 -9.88 10.42 3.31
C ARG A 39 -10.23 8.94 3.45
N LEU A 40 -9.93 8.34 4.60
CA LEU A 40 -10.13 6.92 4.86
C LEU A 40 -11.37 6.63 5.72
N THR A 41 -12.29 7.57 5.79
CA THR A 41 -13.56 7.38 6.48
C THR A 41 -14.41 6.32 5.76
N GLY A 42 -15.05 5.44 6.53
CA GLY A 42 -15.88 4.37 5.97
C GLY A 42 -15.13 3.08 5.61
N ILE A 43 -13.81 3.04 5.78
CA ILE A 43 -13.06 1.80 5.62
C ILE A 43 -13.27 0.92 6.85
N VAL A 44 -13.70 -0.32 6.61
CA VAL A 44 -14.02 -1.28 7.67
C VAL A 44 -12.87 -2.24 7.92
N LYS A 45 -12.14 -2.63 6.88
CA LYS A 45 -11.10 -3.66 6.95
C LYS A 45 -9.92 -3.32 6.04
N ILE A 46 -8.71 -3.57 6.54
CA ILE A 46 -7.47 -3.47 5.78
C ILE A 46 -6.83 -4.85 5.70
N LEU A 47 -6.52 -5.29 4.49
CA LEU A 47 -5.80 -6.53 4.24
C LEU A 47 -4.31 -6.25 4.10
N CYS A 48 -3.49 -6.90 4.90
CA CYS A 48 -2.04 -6.76 4.90
C CYS A 48 -1.36 -8.12 4.76
N ASP A 49 -0.10 -8.11 4.36
CA ASP A 49 0.71 -9.34 4.36
C ASP A 49 1.29 -9.64 5.75
N GLY A 50 2.06 -10.74 5.85
CA GLY A 50 2.63 -11.20 7.11
C GLY A 50 3.63 -10.25 7.78
N GLY A 51 4.16 -9.26 7.07
CA GLY A 51 5.05 -8.24 7.62
C GLY A 51 4.36 -7.24 8.54
N TYR A 52 3.04 -7.19 8.51
CA TYR A 52 2.21 -6.26 9.29
C TYR A 52 1.51 -6.92 10.47
N THR A 53 2.00 -8.08 10.91
CA THR A 53 1.47 -8.76 12.10
C THR A 53 1.79 -7.98 13.37
N GLY A 54 0.93 -8.13 14.38
CA GLY A 54 1.13 -7.57 15.71
C GLY A 54 -0.07 -6.78 16.22
N GLU A 55 -0.28 -6.87 17.51
CA GLU A 55 -1.40 -6.18 18.18
C GLU A 55 -1.21 -4.66 18.17
N ASP A 56 0.03 -4.18 18.28
CA ASP A 56 0.34 -2.75 18.27
C ASP A 56 -0.05 -2.10 16.95
N PHE A 57 0.23 -2.75 15.84
CA PHE A 57 -0.16 -2.27 14.53
C PHE A 57 -1.68 -2.26 14.37
N ALA A 58 -2.35 -3.34 14.73
CA ALA A 58 -3.80 -3.45 14.66
C ALA A 58 -4.50 -2.41 15.53
N ALA A 59 -4.00 -2.19 16.75
CA ALA A 59 -4.54 -1.18 17.65
C ALA A 59 -4.35 0.26 17.11
N ALA A 60 -3.19 0.56 16.52
CA ALA A 60 -2.93 1.85 15.91
C ALA A 60 -3.89 2.15 14.75
N ILE A 61 -4.14 1.16 13.89
CA ILE A 61 -5.08 1.31 12.78
C ILE A 61 -6.51 1.50 13.27
N ASP A 62 -6.93 0.74 14.26
CA ASP A 62 -8.26 0.90 14.87
C ASP A 62 -8.44 2.28 15.48
N ASN A 63 -7.44 2.79 16.19
CA ASN A 63 -7.47 4.13 16.78
C ASN A 63 -7.50 5.25 15.74
N LEU A 64 -6.85 5.06 14.58
CA LEU A 64 -6.76 6.08 13.55
C LEU A 64 -8.03 6.17 12.69
N ILE A 65 -8.55 5.04 12.23
CA ILE A 65 -9.64 5.00 11.25
C ILE A 65 -10.78 4.04 11.61
N GLY A 66 -10.70 3.34 12.74
CA GLY A 66 -11.73 2.39 13.17
C GLY A 66 -11.81 1.13 12.32
N ALA A 67 -10.77 0.80 11.57
CA ALA A 67 -10.72 -0.38 10.72
C ALA A 67 -10.02 -1.55 11.41
N THR A 68 -10.43 -2.78 11.08
CA THR A 68 -9.75 -3.99 11.52
C THR A 68 -8.65 -4.37 10.53
N VAL A 69 -7.57 -4.97 11.03
CA VAL A 69 -6.47 -5.47 10.21
C VAL A 69 -6.63 -6.98 10.04
N GLU A 70 -6.64 -7.43 8.79
CA GLU A 70 -6.62 -8.85 8.43
C GLU A 70 -5.28 -9.18 7.79
N ILE A 71 -4.63 -10.23 8.28
CA ILE A 71 -3.32 -10.65 7.78
C ILE A 71 -3.50 -11.86 6.86
N ALA A 72 -2.96 -11.77 5.65
CA ALA A 72 -2.91 -12.90 4.72
C ALA A 72 -1.88 -13.92 5.23
N LYS A 73 -2.33 -15.11 5.61
CA LYS A 73 -1.48 -16.15 6.19
C LYS A 73 -0.72 -16.93 5.12
N ARG A 74 0.58 -17.15 5.35
CA ARG A 74 1.42 -17.98 4.46
C ARG A 74 0.96 -19.43 4.34
N SER A 75 0.28 -19.96 5.35
CA SER A 75 -0.27 -21.31 5.32
C SER A 75 -1.28 -21.51 4.19
N ASP A 76 -1.98 -20.46 3.80
CA ASP A 76 -2.92 -20.47 2.69
C ASP A 76 -2.22 -20.60 1.34
N LEU A 77 -0.91 -20.33 1.26
CA LEU A 77 -0.09 -20.49 0.06
C LEU A 77 0.30 -21.95 -0.22
N ARG A 78 0.25 -22.84 0.78
CA ARG A 78 0.60 -24.26 0.62
C ARG A 78 -0.49 -25.06 -0.08
N GLU A 79 -1.73 -24.60 -0.05
CA GLU A 79 -2.90 -25.30 -0.58
C GLU A 79 -3.40 -24.77 -1.92
N PHE A 80 -2.63 -23.94 -2.59
CA PHE A 80 -3.05 -23.29 -3.85
C PHE A 80 -4.39 -22.53 -3.74
N VAL A 81 -4.71 -22.06 -2.55
CA VAL A 81 -5.87 -21.20 -2.36
C VAL A 81 -5.49 -19.83 -2.86
N VAL A 82 -6.09 -19.41 -3.95
CA VAL A 82 -6.00 -18.02 -4.43
C VAL A 82 -6.61 -17.16 -3.33
N ILE A 83 -5.75 -16.43 -2.58
CA ILE A 83 -6.24 -15.43 -1.64
C ILE A 83 -6.78 -14.28 -2.49
N PRO A 84 -8.11 -14.05 -2.52
CA PRO A 84 -8.73 -13.27 -3.61
C PRO A 84 -8.36 -11.80 -3.65
N LYS A 85 -7.63 -11.28 -2.66
CA LYS A 85 -7.34 -9.84 -2.56
C LYS A 85 -5.85 -9.49 -2.52
N ARG A 86 -4.96 -10.45 -2.31
CA ARG A 86 -3.52 -10.19 -2.22
C ARG A 86 -2.93 -9.77 -3.57
N TRP A 87 -3.34 -10.42 -4.64
CA TRP A 87 -2.83 -10.15 -5.97
C TRP A 87 -3.13 -8.72 -6.46
N VAL A 88 -4.12 -8.04 -5.87
CA VAL A 88 -4.49 -6.68 -6.25
C VAL A 88 -3.34 -5.71 -6.03
N VAL A 89 -2.67 -5.77 -4.87
CA VAL A 89 -1.52 -4.92 -4.55
C VAL A 89 -0.34 -5.25 -5.47
N GLU A 90 -0.06 -6.54 -5.66
CA GLU A 90 1.00 -7.01 -6.55
C GLU A 90 0.77 -6.53 -7.99
N ARG A 91 -0.47 -6.61 -8.47
CA ARG A 91 -0.85 -6.10 -9.79
C ARG A 91 -0.61 -4.60 -9.90
N THR A 92 -0.97 -3.83 -8.88
CA THR A 92 -0.78 -2.38 -8.86
C THR A 92 0.70 -2.02 -8.95
N PHE A 93 1.56 -2.67 -8.17
CA PHE A 93 3.00 -2.49 -8.29
C PHE A 93 3.53 -2.93 -9.66
N GLY A 94 3.00 -4.02 -10.21
CA GLY A 94 3.33 -4.46 -11.56
C GLY A 94 3.00 -3.43 -12.65
N TRP A 95 1.92 -2.71 -12.49
CA TRP A 95 1.59 -1.60 -13.40
C TRP A 95 2.61 -0.45 -13.28
N LEU A 96 3.05 -0.13 -12.06
CA LEU A 96 4.04 0.92 -11.82
C LEU A 96 5.41 0.54 -12.39
N ASP A 97 5.79 -0.72 -12.34
CA ASP A 97 7.07 -1.22 -12.84
C ASP A 97 7.23 -1.03 -14.35
N LYS A 98 6.14 -0.85 -15.09
CA LYS A 98 6.18 -0.52 -16.52
C LYS A 98 6.71 0.88 -16.80
N TYR A 99 6.76 1.73 -15.80
CA TYR A 99 7.32 3.07 -15.94
C TYR A 99 8.82 3.02 -15.64
N ARG A 100 9.62 3.31 -16.64
CA ARG A 100 11.09 3.16 -16.61
C ARG A 100 11.76 3.80 -15.40
N ARG A 101 11.22 4.90 -14.90
CA ARG A 101 11.79 5.67 -13.79
C ARG A 101 11.66 4.98 -12.44
N PHE A 102 10.71 4.07 -12.29
CA PHE A 102 10.48 3.33 -11.04
C PHE A 102 11.29 2.04 -10.96
N TRP A 103 11.81 1.55 -12.08
CA TRP A 103 12.49 0.27 -12.17
C TRP A 103 13.70 0.15 -11.25
N LYS A 104 14.44 1.24 -11.02
CA LYS A 104 15.62 1.26 -10.16
C LYS A 104 15.47 2.14 -8.92
N ASN A 105 14.29 2.71 -8.68
CA ASN A 105 14.07 3.64 -7.57
C ASN A 105 15.17 4.72 -7.47
N CYS A 106 15.40 5.43 -8.58
CA CYS A 106 16.51 6.36 -8.74
C CYS A 106 16.32 7.71 -8.05
N GLU A 107 15.14 7.98 -7.48
CA GLU A 107 14.85 9.26 -6.86
C GLU A 107 15.51 9.39 -5.48
N LYS A 108 16.16 10.51 -5.24
CA LYS A 108 16.86 10.79 -3.98
C LYS A 108 15.95 11.34 -2.89
N HIS A 109 14.87 12.00 -3.28
CA HIS A 109 13.92 12.62 -2.36
C HIS A 109 12.59 11.87 -2.38
N THR A 110 12.06 11.57 -1.19
CA THR A 110 10.80 10.85 -1.03
C THR A 110 9.62 11.59 -1.66
N ASP A 111 9.58 12.92 -1.56
CA ASP A 111 8.52 13.74 -2.14
C ASP A 111 8.49 13.65 -3.67
N ASN A 112 9.64 13.65 -4.31
CA ASN A 112 9.75 13.49 -5.76
C ASN A 112 9.27 12.11 -6.21
N LEU A 113 9.61 11.07 -5.46
CA LEU A 113 9.14 9.71 -5.74
C LEU A 113 7.61 9.63 -5.67
N VAL A 114 7.01 10.17 -4.62
CA VAL A 114 5.55 10.21 -4.46
C VAL A 114 4.89 10.95 -5.61
N GLN A 115 5.42 12.11 -6.01
CA GLN A 115 4.90 12.89 -7.14
C GLN A 115 4.94 12.10 -8.46
N LEU A 116 6.04 11.40 -8.72
CA LEU A 116 6.17 10.56 -9.93
C LEU A 116 5.17 9.40 -9.93
N ILE A 117 4.95 8.77 -8.80
CA ILE A 117 3.99 7.67 -8.68
C ILE A 117 2.56 8.19 -8.91
N ILE A 118 2.21 9.34 -8.37
CA ILE A 118 0.92 10.00 -8.61
C ILE A 118 0.72 10.26 -10.10
N LEU A 119 1.72 10.82 -10.78
CA LEU A 119 1.67 11.06 -12.23
C LEU A 119 1.51 9.75 -13.01
N ALA A 120 2.20 8.68 -12.60
CA ALA A 120 2.06 7.37 -13.23
C ALA A 120 0.64 6.81 -13.07
N PHE A 121 0.02 6.96 -11.91
CA PHE A 121 -1.37 6.54 -11.69
C PHE A 121 -2.35 7.37 -12.51
N ILE A 122 -2.17 8.67 -12.62
CA ILE A 122 -3.02 9.53 -13.45
C ILE A 122 -2.97 9.05 -14.90
N ARG A 123 -1.79 8.80 -15.44
CA ARG A 123 -1.62 8.28 -16.80
C ARG A 123 -2.30 6.92 -16.97
N LEU A 124 -2.13 6.03 -16.01
CA LEU A 124 -2.73 4.70 -16.03
C LEU A 124 -4.26 4.77 -16.05
N ILE A 125 -4.83 5.63 -15.24
CA ILE A 125 -6.29 5.84 -15.17
C ILE A 125 -6.80 6.42 -16.49
N LEU A 126 -6.14 7.42 -17.05
CA LEU A 126 -6.50 8.02 -18.32
C LEU A 126 -6.45 7.02 -19.49
N ASN A 127 -5.52 6.08 -19.46
CA ASN A 127 -5.40 5.06 -20.51
C ASN A 127 -6.43 3.94 -20.38
N ARG A 128 -6.98 3.72 -19.19
CA ARG A 128 -7.97 2.65 -18.93
C ARG A 128 -9.43 3.12 -18.98
N PHE A 129 -9.62 4.35 -18.67
CA PHE A 129 -10.94 4.98 -18.58
C PHE A 129 -11.01 6.22 -19.45
#